data_75227f11f658323b84f3b4e284fae8b9
#
_entry.id   75227f11f658323b84f3b4e284fae8b9
#
_cell.length_a   1.000
_cell.length_b   1.000
_cell.length_c   1.000
_cell.angle_alpha   90.00
_cell.angle_beta   90.00
_cell.angle_gamma   90.00
#
_symmetry.space_group_name_H-M   'P 1'
#
loop_
_entity.id
_entity.type
_entity.pdbx_description
1 polymer ?
#
loop_
_entity_poly.entity_id
_entity_poly.type
_entity_poly.pdbx_seq_one_letter_code
_entity_poly.pdbx_strand_id
1 'polypeptide(L)'
;MPHSEELVIANIMEGLPVGILVIRPDGIIAAANPAAAEILDMVDAPMQDQPWANLFLEESRSSDLADAILEAVQHGAVGLQKSIAHQRKDGKTSHLQVTTSYLKENDTIVAVVLLLEDETERVEMLKRENRHLREIHQLQDARVKGLNKLALSVAHQIRNPLMTIGGFGAMMLREQEPGSPYSHHLEVILEEARRLENVVASVRDYAQLRAARRSRVPSCVLLAELEDHANNRAKNDGRTLEWITACPVVDFFVDHELFLKAMQALIDNAFDFTEQHPLRLRVMASAEDDACVITVRDNGPGVSQEHLPFAFDPFYSSKPDGVGMGLPTARRIIAEHGGTLTLHSRENGAEAMVVMGPEALVFPENEQRQNKDAPHNLLPEQE
;
A
#
# COMPACT_ATOMS: atom_id res chain seq x y z
N MET A 1 -9.88 61.60 9.70
CA MET A 1 -9.19 60.30 9.83
C MET A 1 -10.08 59.07 9.78
N PRO A 2 -11.41 59.05 10.17
CA PRO A 2 -12.23 57.84 10.03
C PRO A 2 -12.50 57.42 8.56
N HIS A 3 -12.60 58.37 7.62
CA HIS A 3 -12.91 58.10 6.21
C HIS A 3 -11.85 57.27 5.44
N SER A 4 -10.59 57.23 5.88
CA SER A 4 -9.54 56.48 5.17
C SER A 4 -9.53 55.00 5.59
N GLU A 5 -9.89 54.69 6.82
CA GLU A 5 -9.98 53.29 7.29
C GLU A 5 -11.19 52.56 6.69
N GLU A 6 -12.35 53.22 6.61
CA GLU A 6 -13.52 52.69 5.97
C GLU A 6 -13.29 52.43 4.47
N LEU A 7 -12.57 53.32 3.78
CA LEU A 7 -12.23 53.16 2.35
C LEU A 7 -11.25 51.97 2.13
N VAL A 8 -10.31 51.77 3.02
CA VAL A 8 -9.36 50.65 2.96
C VAL A 8 -10.10 49.32 3.17
N ILE A 9 -10.95 49.24 4.16
CA ILE A 9 -11.75 48.04 4.44
C ILE A 9 -12.67 47.69 3.26
N ALA A 10 -13.36 48.69 2.69
CA ALA A 10 -14.22 48.52 1.51
C ALA A 10 -13.41 47.97 0.31
N ASN A 11 -12.25 48.57 0.00
CA ASN A 11 -11.39 48.08 -1.09
C ASN A 11 -10.84 46.69 -0.87
N ILE A 12 -10.51 46.32 0.39
CA ILE A 12 -10.10 44.96 0.72
C ILE A 12 -11.27 43.98 0.49
N MET A 13 -12.44 44.30 0.96
CA MET A 13 -13.65 43.49 0.79
C MET A 13 -13.99 43.28 -0.70
N GLU A 14 -13.86 44.31 -1.52
CA GLU A 14 -14.11 44.24 -2.97
C GLU A 14 -13.04 43.45 -3.74
N GLY A 15 -11.77 43.48 -3.30
CA GLY A 15 -10.67 42.87 -4.00
C GLY A 15 -10.40 41.40 -3.63
N LEU A 16 -11.07 40.85 -2.62
CA LEU A 16 -10.85 39.45 -2.19
C LEU A 16 -11.62 38.48 -3.08
N PRO A 17 -10.94 37.39 -3.58
CA PRO A 17 -11.61 36.36 -4.37
C PRO A 17 -12.44 35.37 -3.51
N VAL A 18 -12.49 35.59 -2.20
CA VAL A 18 -13.24 34.81 -1.23
C VAL A 18 -14.56 35.55 -0.95
N GLY A 19 -15.66 34.83 -1.06
CA GLY A 19 -16.98 35.37 -0.69
C GLY A 19 -17.07 35.63 0.81
N ILE A 20 -17.46 36.82 1.20
CA ILE A 20 -17.66 37.21 2.60
C ILE A 20 -19.12 37.62 2.82
N LEU A 21 -19.76 36.94 3.78
CA LEU A 21 -21.09 37.31 4.29
C LEU A 21 -21.00 37.60 5.78
N VAL A 22 -21.56 38.73 6.20
CA VAL A 22 -21.63 39.12 7.62
C VAL A 22 -23.12 39.13 8.00
N ILE A 23 -23.51 38.31 8.95
CA ILE A 23 -24.89 38.15 9.41
C ILE A 23 -24.98 38.61 10.87
N ARG A 24 -25.92 39.56 11.15
CA ARG A 24 -26.18 40.01 12.50
C ARG A 24 -26.98 38.98 13.30
N PRO A 25 -27.00 39.06 14.65
CA PRO A 25 -27.75 38.13 15.50
C PRO A 25 -29.27 38.15 15.23
N ASP A 26 -29.81 39.24 14.65
CA ASP A 26 -31.22 39.34 14.21
C ASP A 26 -31.51 38.63 12.88
N GLY A 27 -30.50 37.99 12.27
CA GLY A 27 -30.60 37.27 11.02
C GLY A 27 -30.52 38.14 9.76
N ILE A 28 -30.20 39.44 9.88
CA ILE A 28 -30.05 40.35 8.74
C ILE A 28 -28.60 40.29 8.21
N ILE A 29 -28.42 40.24 6.92
CA ILE A 29 -27.14 40.34 6.27
C ILE A 29 -26.62 41.77 6.37
N ALA A 30 -25.62 42.03 7.20
CA ALA A 30 -25.03 43.36 7.39
C ALA A 30 -24.12 43.77 6.24
N ALA A 31 -23.37 42.80 5.67
CA ALA A 31 -22.47 43.03 4.56
C ALA A 31 -22.30 41.76 3.71
N ALA A 32 -22.14 41.95 2.42
CA ALA A 32 -21.70 40.92 1.47
C ALA A 32 -20.73 41.55 0.47
N ASN A 33 -19.65 40.86 0.14
CA ASN A 33 -18.75 41.37 -0.88
C ASN A 33 -19.16 40.85 -2.28
N PRO A 34 -18.62 41.44 -3.37
CA PRO A 34 -18.96 41.04 -4.73
C PRO A 34 -18.68 39.55 -5.01
N ALA A 35 -17.57 38.99 -4.46
CA ALA A 35 -17.23 37.59 -4.61
C ALA A 35 -18.30 36.65 -4.02
N ALA A 36 -18.94 37.01 -2.91
CA ALA A 36 -20.05 36.22 -2.35
C ALA A 36 -21.24 36.20 -3.31
N ALA A 37 -21.55 37.33 -3.96
CA ALA A 37 -22.62 37.40 -4.94
C ALA A 37 -22.35 36.56 -6.19
N GLU A 38 -21.11 36.54 -6.66
CA GLU A 38 -20.67 35.70 -7.79
C GLU A 38 -20.67 34.20 -7.44
N ILE A 39 -20.12 33.82 -6.29
CA ILE A 39 -20.04 32.43 -5.84
C ILE A 39 -21.44 31.83 -5.64
N LEU A 40 -22.37 32.63 -5.09
CA LEU A 40 -23.75 32.21 -4.82
C LEU A 40 -24.71 32.43 -6.00
N ASP A 41 -24.20 32.94 -7.14
CA ASP A 41 -24.97 33.24 -8.34
C ASP A 41 -26.14 34.24 -8.08
N MET A 42 -25.87 35.23 -7.23
CA MET A 42 -26.81 36.26 -6.76
C MET A 42 -26.39 37.69 -7.14
N VAL A 43 -25.69 37.86 -8.25
CA VAL A 43 -25.16 39.18 -8.70
C VAL A 43 -26.26 40.22 -8.88
N ASP A 44 -27.44 39.80 -9.32
CA ASP A 44 -28.57 40.68 -9.61
C ASP A 44 -29.50 40.97 -8.38
N ALA A 45 -29.21 40.32 -7.23
CA ALA A 45 -30.04 40.43 -6.03
C ALA A 45 -29.29 41.14 -4.91
N PRO A 46 -29.81 42.26 -4.34
CA PRO A 46 -29.15 42.87 -3.19
C PRO A 46 -29.25 41.93 -1.99
N MET A 47 -28.11 41.44 -1.51
CA MET A 47 -28.05 40.59 -0.31
C MET A 47 -28.05 41.43 0.98
N GLN A 48 -27.49 42.63 0.92
CA GLN A 48 -27.38 43.51 2.09
C GLN A 48 -28.77 43.98 2.57
N ASP A 49 -28.91 44.05 3.88
CA ASP A 49 -30.16 44.44 4.59
C ASP A 49 -31.36 43.49 4.36
N GLN A 50 -31.09 42.27 3.81
CA GLN A 50 -32.05 41.21 3.67
C GLN A 50 -31.92 40.15 4.76
N PRO A 51 -33.03 39.53 5.22
CA PRO A 51 -32.94 38.32 6.06
C PRO A 51 -32.28 37.16 5.28
N TRP A 52 -31.26 36.56 5.85
CA TRP A 52 -30.59 35.43 5.22
C TRP A 52 -31.54 34.26 4.95
N ALA A 53 -32.52 34.08 5.82
CA ALA A 53 -33.53 33.04 5.71
C ALA A 53 -34.35 33.14 4.40
N ASN A 54 -34.69 34.34 3.96
CA ASN A 54 -35.43 34.55 2.72
C ASN A 54 -34.59 34.19 1.48
N LEU A 55 -33.29 34.36 1.55
CA LEU A 55 -32.38 34.08 0.41
C LEU A 55 -31.97 32.60 0.31
N PHE A 56 -31.85 31.90 1.45
CA PHE A 56 -31.29 30.58 1.45
C PHE A 56 -32.20 29.44 1.93
N LEU A 57 -33.31 29.75 2.66
CA LEU A 57 -34.25 28.71 3.11
C LEU A 57 -35.41 28.46 2.10
N GLU A 58 -35.77 29.43 1.29
CA GLU A 58 -36.89 29.30 0.33
C GLU A 58 -36.42 28.55 -0.96
N GLU A 59 -35.16 28.56 -1.28
CA GLU A 59 -34.59 27.84 -2.43
C GLU A 59 -34.00 26.51 -2.01
N SER A 60 -34.56 25.40 -2.48
CA SER A 60 -34.03 24.03 -2.25
C SER A 60 -32.60 23.80 -2.78
N ARG A 61 -32.04 24.79 -3.49
CA ARG A 61 -30.70 24.79 -4.06
C ARG A 61 -29.59 25.07 -3.03
N SER A 62 -29.95 25.64 -1.89
CA SER A 62 -29.01 26.16 -0.88
C SER A 62 -29.21 25.50 0.49
N SER A 63 -29.87 24.34 0.55
CA SER A 63 -30.16 23.65 1.82
C SER A 63 -28.91 23.45 2.69
N ASP A 64 -27.81 22.98 2.09
CA ASP A 64 -26.56 22.71 2.80
C ASP A 64 -25.90 24.00 3.33
N LEU A 65 -26.03 25.11 2.59
CA LEU A 65 -25.58 26.44 3.03
C LEU A 65 -26.47 26.98 4.13
N ALA A 66 -27.79 26.84 4.00
CA ALA A 66 -28.75 27.25 5.03
C ALA A 66 -28.51 26.49 6.35
N ASP A 67 -28.24 25.19 6.28
CA ASP A 67 -27.87 24.35 7.44
C ASP A 67 -26.57 24.83 8.08
N ALA A 68 -25.54 25.15 7.28
CA ALA A 68 -24.28 25.67 7.78
C ALA A 68 -24.46 27.05 8.49
N ILE A 69 -25.28 27.93 7.93
CA ILE A 69 -25.60 29.22 8.56
C ILE A 69 -26.37 29.00 9.86
N LEU A 70 -27.38 28.13 9.85
CA LEU A 70 -28.19 27.84 11.02
C LEU A 70 -27.35 27.26 12.17
N GLU A 71 -26.45 26.32 11.85
CA GLU A 71 -25.53 25.74 12.80
C GLU A 71 -24.58 26.79 13.40
N ALA A 72 -24.05 27.69 12.56
CA ALA A 72 -23.19 28.78 13.02
C ALA A 72 -23.94 29.76 13.94
N VAL A 73 -25.17 30.14 13.60
CA VAL A 73 -25.96 31.08 14.38
C VAL A 73 -26.47 30.47 15.70
N GLN A 74 -26.85 29.20 15.73
CA GLN A 74 -27.44 28.56 16.92
C GLN A 74 -26.38 28.04 17.91
N HIS A 75 -25.27 27.49 17.44
CA HIS A 75 -24.34 26.75 18.30
C HIS A 75 -23.08 27.53 18.68
N GLY A 76 -22.84 28.71 18.13
CA GLY A 76 -21.70 29.55 18.48
C GLY A 76 -20.34 28.87 18.19
N ALA A 77 -20.28 27.89 17.30
CA ALA A 77 -19.08 27.15 17.00
C ALA A 77 -18.11 27.93 16.08
N VAL A 78 -16.94 28.27 16.59
CA VAL A 78 -15.89 29.01 15.86
C VAL A 78 -15.05 28.06 15.02
N GLY A 79 -14.78 28.45 13.75
CA GLY A 79 -13.83 27.73 12.89
C GLY A 79 -14.38 26.43 12.28
N LEU A 80 -15.70 26.28 12.22
CA LEU A 80 -16.31 25.17 11.47
C LEU A 80 -16.00 25.34 9.97
N GLN A 81 -15.27 24.37 9.42
CA GLN A 81 -15.08 24.25 7.98
C GLN A 81 -15.99 23.14 7.45
N LYS A 82 -16.83 23.48 6.49
CA LYS A 82 -17.78 22.54 5.88
C LYS A 82 -17.69 22.65 4.37
N SER A 83 -17.46 21.52 3.69
CA SER A 83 -17.57 21.48 2.24
C SER A 83 -19.02 21.16 1.87
N ILE A 84 -19.61 22.00 1.04
CA ILE A 84 -21.01 21.89 0.60
C ILE A 84 -21.11 21.85 -0.92
N ALA A 85 -22.15 21.20 -1.43
CA ALA A 85 -22.51 21.22 -2.83
C ALA A 85 -23.57 22.30 -3.05
N HIS A 86 -23.26 23.31 -3.87
CA HIS A 86 -24.17 24.38 -4.22
C HIS A 86 -24.61 24.25 -5.67
N GLN A 87 -25.91 24.25 -5.92
CA GLN A 87 -26.46 24.18 -7.27
C GLN A 87 -26.65 25.57 -7.86
N ARG A 88 -25.90 25.92 -8.88
CA ARG A 88 -26.02 27.21 -9.60
C ARG A 88 -27.29 27.28 -10.42
N LYS A 89 -27.70 28.49 -10.82
CA LYS A 89 -28.88 28.75 -11.69
C LYS A 89 -28.78 28.08 -13.06
N ASP A 90 -27.56 27.86 -13.57
CA ASP A 90 -27.29 27.13 -14.82
C ASP A 90 -27.42 25.61 -14.69
N GLY A 91 -27.75 25.09 -13.50
CA GLY A 91 -27.89 23.67 -13.21
C GLY A 91 -26.58 22.97 -12.89
N LYS A 92 -25.43 23.65 -12.93
CA LYS A 92 -24.14 23.09 -12.53
C LYS A 92 -24.01 23.06 -11.01
N THR A 93 -23.27 22.09 -10.52
CA THR A 93 -22.93 21.98 -9.09
C THR A 93 -21.55 22.56 -8.85
N SER A 94 -21.45 23.57 -7.97
CA SER A 94 -20.19 24.05 -7.42
C SER A 94 -19.92 23.41 -6.07
N HIS A 95 -18.65 23.21 -5.76
CA HIS A 95 -18.18 22.76 -4.46
C HIS A 95 -17.64 23.95 -3.69
N LEU A 96 -18.36 24.34 -2.62
CA LEU A 96 -17.99 25.49 -1.81
C LEU A 96 -17.41 25.03 -0.48
N GLN A 97 -16.29 25.61 -0.07
CA GLN A 97 -15.78 25.54 1.29
C GLN A 97 -16.36 26.70 2.08
N VAL A 98 -17.14 26.39 3.11
CA VAL A 98 -17.72 27.39 4.02
C VAL A 98 -16.94 27.35 5.33
N THR A 99 -16.37 28.51 5.70
CA THR A 99 -15.70 28.68 7.00
C THR A 99 -16.47 29.70 7.82
N THR A 100 -16.83 29.34 9.06
CA THR A 100 -17.57 30.23 9.95
C THR A 100 -16.66 30.88 10.99
N SER A 101 -16.86 32.17 11.24
CA SER A 101 -16.16 32.93 12.27
C SER A 101 -17.14 33.93 12.92
N TYR A 102 -16.73 34.59 14.00
CA TYR A 102 -17.57 35.56 14.73
C TYR A 102 -16.84 36.88 14.89
N LEU A 103 -17.58 37.96 14.67
CA LEU A 103 -17.20 39.30 15.13
C LEU A 103 -17.64 39.46 16.59
N LYS A 104 -16.69 39.80 17.46
CA LYS A 104 -16.95 40.03 18.88
C LYS A 104 -16.64 41.48 19.24
N GLU A 105 -17.51 42.06 20.04
CA GLU A 105 -17.28 43.34 20.70
C GLU A 105 -17.50 43.16 22.21
N ASN A 106 -16.51 43.51 23.04
CA ASN A 106 -16.53 43.28 24.49
C ASN A 106 -16.98 41.87 24.92
N ASP A 107 -16.43 40.84 24.27
CA ASP A 107 -16.78 39.40 24.46
C ASP A 107 -18.21 39.00 24.03
N THR A 108 -19.02 39.94 23.47
CA THR A 108 -20.35 39.65 22.95
C THR A 108 -20.26 39.43 21.44
N ILE A 109 -20.89 38.39 20.94
CA ILE A 109 -20.96 38.13 19.50
C ILE A 109 -21.92 39.18 18.88
N VAL A 110 -21.37 40.00 18.00
CA VAL A 110 -22.13 41.05 17.28
C VAL A 110 -22.47 40.64 15.84
N ALA A 111 -21.74 39.67 15.26
CA ALA A 111 -22.08 39.11 13.97
C ALA A 111 -21.41 37.77 13.75
N VAL A 112 -22.02 36.97 12.83
CA VAL A 112 -21.41 35.74 12.25
C VAL A 112 -20.83 36.12 10.90
N VAL A 113 -19.59 35.69 10.64
CA VAL A 113 -18.88 35.88 9.38
C VAL A 113 -18.76 34.54 8.69
N LEU A 114 -19.25 34.45 7.45
CA LEU A 114 -19.06 33.29 6.58
C LEU A 114 -18.04 33.64 5.49
N LEU A 115 -17.03 32.80 5.35
CA LEU A 115 -16.10 32.82 4.24
C LEU A 115 -16.47 31.71 3.28
N LEU A 116 -16.63 32.04 2.00
CA LEU A 116 -17.04 31.13 0.93
C LEU A 116 -15.92 31.05 -0.09
N GLU A 117 -15.36 29.87 -0.27
CA GLU A 117 -14.35 29.61 -1.28
C GLU A 117 -14.91 28.62 -2.32
N ASP A 118 -14.80 28.93 -3.61
CA ASP A 118 -15.19 28.03 -4.68
C ASP A 118 -14.02 27.08 -4.99
N GLU A 119 -14.13 25.84 -4.50
CA GLU A 119 -13.15 24.78 -4.72
C GLU A 119 -13.50 23.86 -5.90
N THR A 120 -14.46 24.24 -6.75
CA THR A 120 -14.99 23.40 -7.82
C THR A 120 -13.88 22.89 -8.75
N GLU A 121 -13.00 23.78 -9.21
CA GLU A 121 -11.87 23.39 -10.09
C GLU A 121 -10.92 22.40 -9.41
N ARG A 122 -10.60 22.64 -8.13
CA ARG A 122 -9.72 21.79 -7.34
C ARG A 122 -10.32 20.39 -7.15
N VAL A 123 -11.59 20.31 -6.79
CA VAL A 123 -12.32 19.05 -6.62
C VAL A 123 -12.45 18.28 -7.93
N GLU A 124 -12.75 18.98 -9.03
CA GLU A 124 -12.80 18.35 -10.35
C GLU A 124 -11.43 17.84 -10.83
N MET A 125 -10.36 18.61 -10.60
CA MET A 125 -8.99 18.19 -10.93
C MET A 125 -8.63 16.92 -10.17
N LEU A 126 -8.86 16.86 -8.87
CA LEU A 126 -8.61 15.67 -8.04
C LEU A 126 -9.46 14.46 -8.49
N LYS A 127 -10.73 14.70 -8.87
CA LYS A 127 -11.58 13.62 -9.41
C LYS A 127 -11.05 13.08 -10.75
N ARG A 128 -10.55 13.96 -11.64
CA ARG A 128 -9.94 13.55 -12.93
C ARG A 128 -8.65 12.77 -12.71
N GLU A 129 -7.77 13.25 -11.84
CA GLU A 129 -6.52 12.58 -11.50
C GLU A 129 -6.76 11.18 -10.92
N ASN A 130 -7.67 11.07 -9.94
CA ASN A 130 -8.05 9.79 -9.35
C ASN A 130 -8.68 8.82 -10.37
N ARG A 131 -9.46 9.34 -11.33
CA ARG A 131 -10.01 8.52 -12.41
C ARG A 131 -8.90 7.99 -13.32
N HIS A 132 -7.98 8.85 -13.70
CA HIS A 132 -6.86 8.49 -14.56
C HIS A 132 -5.93 7.45 -13.90
N LEU A 133 -5.64 7.60 -12.61
CA LEU A 133 -4.89 6.62 -11.84
C LEU A 133 -5.60 5.25 -11.80
N ARG A 134 -6.92 5.24 -11.59
CA ARG A 134 -7.71 4.00 -11.62
C ARG A 134 -7.69 3.32 -12.99
N GLU A 135 -7.79 4.08 -14.08
CA GLU A 135 -7.70 3.55 -15.44
C GLU A 135 -6.33 2.93 -15.71
N ILE A 136 -5.23 3.58 -15.31
CA ILE A 136 -3.88 3.03 -15.43
C ILE A 136 -3.75 1.72 -14.63
N HIS A 137 -4.22 1.68 -13.40
CA HIS A 137 -4.20 0.46 -12.60
C HIS A 137 -5.00 -0.69 -13.26
N GLN A 138 -6.20 -0.40 -13.76
CA GLN A 138 -7.02 -1.40 -14.45
C GLN A 138 -6.33 -1.95 -15.71
N LEU A 139 -5.67 -1.09 -16.49
CA LEU A 139 -4.92 -1.53 -17.68
C LEU A 139 -3.70 -2.38 -17.32
N GLN A 140 -2.98 -2.00 -16.26
CA GLN A 140 -1.86 -2.80 -15.76
C GLN A 140 -2.31 -4.18 -15.27
N ASP A 141 -3.39 -4.24 -14.50
CA ASP A 141 -3.98 -5.50 -14.02
C ASP A 141 -4.45 -6.39 -15.17
N ALA A 142 -5.11 -5.80 -16.17
CA ALA A 142 -5.55 -6.54 -17.35
C ALA A 142 -4.36 -7.10 -18.15
N ARG A 143 -3.28 -6.31 -18.26
CA ARG A 143 -2.04 -6.75 -18.92
C ARG A 143 -1.38 -7.91 -18.17
N VAL A 144 -1.26 -7.82 -16.85
CA VAL A 144 -0.71 -8.89 -16.01
C VAL A 144 -1.55 -10.16 -16.10
N LYS A 145 -2.88 -10.04 -16.01
CA LYS A 145 -3.81 -11.18 -16.18
C LYS A 145 -3.70 -11.83 -17.57
N GLY A 146 -3.56 -11.02 -18.61
CA GLY A 146 -3.36 -11.50 -19.97
C GLY A 146 -2.05 -12.27 -20.13
N LEU A 147 -0.94 -11.72 -19.64
CA LEU A 147 0.36 -12.38 -19.65
C LEU A 147 0.35 -13.70 -18.86
N ASN A 148 -0.27 -13.72 -17.69
CA ASN A 148 -0.41 -14.95 -16.89
C ASN A 148 -1.20 -16.04 -17.64
N LYS A 149 -2.29 -15.66 -18.33
CA LYS A 149 -3.08 -16.62 -19.12
C LYS A 149 -2.30 -17.19 -20.31
N LEU A 150 -1.51 -16.36 -21.00
CA LEU A 150 -0.63 -16.80 -22.08
C LEU A 150 0.48 -17.71 -21.53
N ALA A 151 1.15 -17.33 -20.44
CA ALA A 151 2.18 -18.13 -19.81
C ALA A 151 1.67 -19.53 -19.44
N LEU A 152 0.46 -19.60 -18.87
CA LEU A 152 -0.19 -20.87 -18.52
C LEU A 152 -0.47 -21.73 -19.75
N SER A 153 -1.00 -21.15 -20.83
CA SER A 153 -1.28 -21.87 -22.08
C SER A 153 -0.01 -22.42 -22.70
N VAL A 154 1.06 -21.59 -22.78
CA VAL A 154 2.37 -21.99 -23.30
C VAL A 154 2.99 -23.09 -22.42
N ALA A 155 2.91 -22.97 -21.09
CA ALA A 155 3.41 -23.97 -20.16
C ALA A 155 2.76 -25.35 -20.41
N HIS A 156 1.45 -25.41 -20.60
CA HIS A 156 0.76 -26.67 -20.91
C HIS A 156 1.18 -27.26 -22.27
N GLN A 157 1.34 -26.41 -23.29
CA GLN A 157 1.74 -26.87 -24.64
C GLN A 157 3.20 -27.36 -24.70
N ILE A 158 4.12 -26.80 -23.88
CA ILE A 158 5.51 -27.24 -23.83
C ILE A 158 5.67 -28.49 -22.97
N ARG A 159 4.92 -28.64 -21.88
CA ARG A 159 5.00 -29.81 -21.00
C ARG A 159 4.73 -31.13 -21.74
N ASN A 160 3.75 -31.15 -22.65
CA ASN A 160 3.37 -32.35 -23.35
C ASN A 160 4.53 -32.95 -24.20
N PRO A 161 5.20 -32.22 -25.11
CA PRO A 161 6.33 -32.75 -25.86
C PRO A 161 7.52 -33.11 -24.96
N LEU A 162 7.76 -32.37 -23.85
CA LEU A 162 8.82 -32.69 -22.89
C LEU A 162 8.60 -34.04 -22.21
N MET A 163 7.38 -34.31 -21.74
CA MET A 163 7.01 -35.62 -21.18
C MET A 163 7.25 -36.74 -22.16
N THR A 164 6.97 -36.49 -23.46
CA THR A 164 7.20 -37.47 -24.52
C THR A 164 8.70 -37.72 -24.74
N ILE A 165 9.50 -36.65 -24.85
CA ILE A 165 10.95 -36.73 -25.03
C ILE A 165 11.59 -37.42 -23.81
N GLY A 166 11.23 -37.03 -22.58
CA GLY A 166 11.69 -37.67 -21.35
C GLY A 166 11.29 -39.14 -21.27
N GLY A 167 10.06 -39.47 -21.64
CA GLY A 167 9.60 -40.86 -21.65
C GLY A 167 10.35 -41.76 -22.64
N PHE A 168 10.54 -41.30 -23.88
CA PHE A 168 11.33 -42.03 -24.85
C PHE A 168 12.83 -42.11 -24.49
N GLY A 169 13.42 -41.03 -24.00
CA GLY A 169 14.80 -41.01 -23.51
C GLY A 169 15.02 -42.00 -22.39
N ALA A 170 14.10 -42.05 -21.40
CA ALA A 170 14.18 -43.02 -20.30
C ALA A 170 14.02 -44.49 -20.78
N MET A 171 13.14 -44.73 -21.77
CA MET A 171 12.96 -46.04 -22.35
C MET A 171 14.25 -46.49 -23.10
N MET A 172 14.79 -45.63 -23.95
CA MET A 172 16.04 -45.90 -24.66
C MET A 172 17.21 -46.15 -23.74
N LEU A 173 17.33 -45.37 -22.61
CA LEU A 173 18.39 -45.57 -21.65
C LEU A 173 18.33 -46.93 -20.93
N ARG A 174 17.08 -47.43 -20.66
CA ARG A 174 16.88 -48.78 -20.08
C ARG A 174 17.22 -49.94 -21.03
N GLU A 175 17.12 -49.72 -22.32
CA GLU A 175 17.40 -50.70 -23.36
C GLU A 175 18.89 -50.72 -23.74
N GLN A 176 19.70 -49.75 -23.24
CA GLN A 176 21.13 -49.72 -23.53
C GLN A 176 21.91 -50.70 -22.64
N GLU A 177 22.93 -51.33 -23.24
CA GLU A 177 23.90 -52.11 -22.47
C GLU A 177 24.78 -51.20 -21.59
N PRO A 178 25.17 -51.65 -20.39
CA PRO A 178 26.04 -50.87 -19.52
C PRO A 178 27.37 -50.51 -20.23
N GLY A 179 27.67 -49.19 -20.30
CA GLY A 179 28.89 -48.68 -20.96
C GLY A 179 28.70 -48.33 -22.45
N SER A 180 27.48 -48.34 -22.98
CA SER A 180 27.20 -47.85 -24.32
C SER A 180 27.61 -46.39 -24.50
N PRO A 181 28.27 -46.00 -25.61
CA PRO A 181 28.63 -44.59 -25.88
C PRO A 181 27.42 -43.67 -25.93
N TYR A 182 26.20 -44.18 -26.15
CA TYR A 182 24.97 -43.42 -26.24
C TYR A 182 24.33 -43.16 -24.88
N SER A 183 24.71 -43.89 -23.81
CA SER A 183 24.13 -43.70 -22.48
C SER A 183 24.34 -42.29 -21.97
N HIS A 184 25.52 -41.72 -22.14
CA HIS A 184 25.81 -40.35 -21.75
C HIS A 184 24.97 -39.29 -22.49
N HIS A 185 24.77 -39.47 -23.80
CA HIS A 185 23.90 -38.56 -24.57
C HIS A 185 22.44 -38.63 -24.13
N LEU A 186 21.95 -39.82 -23.78
CA LEU A 186 20.59 -40.01 -23.27
C LEU A 186 20.42 -39.39 -21.86
N GLU A 187 21.45 -39.52 -21.00
CA GLU A 187 21.46 -38.87 -19.68
C GLU A 187 21.36 -37.35 -19.81
N VAL A 188 22.12 -36.72 -20.69
CA VAL A 188 22.09 -35.28 -20.95
C VAL A 188 20.69 -34.84 -21.48
N ILE A 189 20.14 -35.63 -22.42
CA ILE A 189 18.76 -35.33 -22.94
C ILE A 189 17.74 -35.43 -21.83
N LEU A 190 17.83 -36.39 -20.93
CA LEU A 190 16.91 -36.54 -19.79
C LEU A 190 17.09 -35.42 -18.77
N GLU A 191 18.31 -35.00 -18.53
CA GLU A 191 18.60 -33.88 -17.64
C GLU A 191 18.03 -32.58 -18.17
N GLU A 192 18.23 -32.25 -19.45
CA GLU A 192 17.66 -31.06 -20.09
C GLU A 192 16.11 -31.12 -20.18
N ALA A 193 15.53 -32.30 -20.42
CA ALA A 193 14.09 -32.46 -20.39
C ALA A 193 13.51 -32.15 -18.99
N ARG A 194 14.13 -32.66 -17.93
CA ARG A 194 13.75 -32.38 -16.54
C ARG A 194 13.91 -30.89 -16.20
N ARG A 195 14.99 -30.27 -16.66
CA ARG A 195 15.23 -28.85 -16.47
C ARG A 195 14.11 -28.02 -17.10
N LEU A 196 13.73 -28.32 -18.34
CA LEU A 196 12.62 -27.64 -19.01
C LEU A 196 11.25 -27.91 -18.33
N GLU A 197 11.00 -29.11 -17.81
CA GLU A 197 9.82 -29.40 -17.00
C GLU A 197 9.74 -28.52 -15.75
N ASN A 198 10.87 -28.31 -15.06
CA ASN A 198 10.97 -27.43 -13.89
C ASN A 198 10.70 -25.96 -14.25
N VAL A 199 11.21 -25.48 -15.39
CA VAL A 199 10.92 -24.13 -15.90
C VAL A 199 9.42 -23.96 -16.13
N VAL A 200 8.81 -24.90 -16.85
CA VAL A 200 7.38 -24.89 -17.17
C VAL A 200 6.52 -24.95 -15.89
N ALA A 201 6.90 -25.79 -14.93
CA ALA A 201 6.21 -25.89 -13.64
C ALA A 201 6.27 -24.56 -12.87
N SER A 202 7.45 -23.92 -12.83
CA SER A 202 7.67 -22.64 -12.16
C SER A 202 6.84 -21.51 -12.80
N VAL A 203 6.75 -21.47 -14.12
CA VAL A 203 5.89 -20.51 -14.85
C VAL A 203 4.42 -20.71 -14.52
N ARG A 204 3.97 -21.96 -14.54
CA ARG A 204 2.59 -22.30 -14.19
C ARG A 204 2.27 -21.86 -12.75
N ASP A 205 3.14 -22.21 -11.80
CA ASP A 205 2.94 -21.89 -10.38
C ASP A 205 2.91 -20.36 -10.15
N TYR A 206 3.78 -19.63 -10.85
CA TYR A 206 3.74 -18.17 -10.84
C TYR A 206 2.45 -17.61 -11.43
N ALA A 207 2.00 -18.12 -12.59
CA ALA A 207 0.80 -17.64 -13.27
C ALA A 207 -0.50 -17.98 -12.51
N GLN A 208 -0.53 -19.12 -11.80
CA GLN A 208 -1.69 -19.63 -11.04
C GLN A 208 -1.72 -19.16 -9.58
N LEU A 209 -0.84 -18.25 -9.18
CA LEU A 209 -0.83 -17.76 -7.81
C LEU A 209 -2.21 -17.20 -7.45
N ARG A 210 -2.87 -17.82 -6.48
CA ARG A 210 -4.18 -17.41 -5.99
C ARG A 210 -4.09 -16.19 -5.09
N ALA A 211 -5.19 -15.48 -4.91
CA ALA A 211 -5.30 -14.45 -3.89
C ALA A 211 -5.07 -15.03 -2.48
N ALA A 212 -4.40 -14.27 -1.62
CA ALA A 212 -4.08 -14.69 -0.26
C ALA A 212 -5.34 -14.85 0.60
N ARG A 213 -5.46 -15.99 1.29
CA ARG A 213 -6.48 -16.27 2.31
C ARG A 213 -5.84 -16.12 3.68
N ARG A 214 -5.83 -14.89 4.19
CA ARG A 214 -5.14 -14.55 5.42
C ARG A 214 -5.82 -15.16 6.63
N SER A 215 -5.02 -15.70 7.55
CA SER A 215 -5.44 -16.24 8.85
C SER A 215 -4.37 -15.94 9.89
N ARG A 216 -4.70 -16.10 11.14
CA ARG A 216 -3.74 -15.98 12.24
C ARG A 216 -2.74 -17.13 12.20
N VAL A 217 -1.46 -16.83 12.14
CA VAL A 217 -0.35 -17.80 12.15
C VAL A 217 0.64 -17.38 13.23
N PRO A 218 0.82 -18.18 14.28
CA PRO A 218 1.82 -17.89 15.31
C PRO A 218 3.22 -17.84 14.72
N SER A 219 3.98 -16.81 15.09
CA SER A 219 5.35 -16.62 14.60
C SER A 219 6.26 -17.82 14.87
N CYS A 220 6.09 -18.46 16.04
CA CYS A 220 6.85 -19.65 16.40
C CYS A 220 6.57 -20.85 15.49
N VAL A 221 5.36 -21.04 15.02
CA VAL A 221 5.00 -22.12 14.07
C VAL A 221 5.67 -21.89 12.74
N LEU A 222 5.55 -20.67 12.19
CA LEU A 222 6.17 -20.32 10.91
C LEU A 222 7.70 -20.47 10.96
N LEU A 223 8.34 -19.99 12.03
CA LEU A 223 9.80 -20.09 12.19
C LEU A 223 10.27 -21.53 12.33
N ALA A 224 9.53 -22.39 13.07
CA ALA A 224 9.87 -23.80 13.19
C ALA A 224 9.80 -24.53 11.84
N GLU A 225 8.78 -24.25 11.02
CA GLU A 225 8.65 -24.84 9.68
C GLU A 225 9.76 -24.35 8.73
N LEU A 226 10.19 -23.09 8.86
CA LEU A 226 11.32 -22.55 8.08
C LEU A 226 12.65 -23.18 8.53
N GLU A 227 12.85 -23.38 9.82
CA GLU A 227 14.02 -24.05 10.37
C GLU A 227 14.10 -25.51 9.91
N ASP A 228 12.98 -26.24 9.96
CA ASP A 228 12.86 -27.61 9.46
C ASP A 228 13.18 -27.69 7.95
N HIS A 229 12.67 -26.75 7.15
CA HIS A 229 12.99 -26.66 5.73
C HIS A 229 14.50 -26.46 5.51
N ALA A 230 15.10 -25.49 6.21
CA ALA A 230 16.53 -25.21 6.10
C ALA A 230 17.41 -26.40 6.54
N ASN A 231 17.07 -27.07 7.64
CA ASN A 231 17.78 -28.26 8.13
C ASN A 231 17.68 -29.43 7.14
N ASN A 232 16.50 -29.69 6.58
CA ASN A 232 16.31 -30.73 5.58
C ASN A 232 17.12 -30.42 4.31
N ARG A 233 17.15 -29.18 3.86
CA ARG A 233 17.96 -28.75 2.72
C ARG A 233 19.44 -28.94 3.02
N ALA A 234 19.94 -28.48 4.16
CA ALA A 234 21.33 -28.64 4.57
C ALA A 234 21.75 -30.10 4.60
N LYS A 235 20.90 -31.00 5.13
CA LYS A 235 21.14 -32.44 5.18
C LYS A 235 21.24 -33.05 3.79
N ASN A 236 20.35 -32.67 2.88
CA ASN A 236 20.34 -33.18 1.50
C ASN A 236 21.56 -32.71 0.71
N ASP A 237 22.00 -31.47 0.94
CA ASP A 237 23.19 -30.89 0.27
C ASP A 237 24.51 -31.26 0.98
N GLY A 238 24.46 -32.03 2.10
CA GLY A 238 25.65 -32.43 2.89
C GLY A 238 26.36 -31.23 3.53
N ARG A 239 25.63 -30.16 3.86
CA ARG A 239 26.16 -28.89 4.38
C ARG A 239 25.88 -28.73 5.86
N THR A 240 26.77 -28.02 6.56
CA THR A 240 26.56 -27.60 7.95
C THR A 240 25.78 -26.24 7.95
N LEU A 241 24.71 -26.21 8.70
CA LEU A 241 23.88 -25.02 8.87
C LEU A 241 24.04 -24.43 10.27
N GLU A 242 24.25 -23.13 10.37
CA GLU A 242 24.13 -22.35 11.60
C GLU A 242 22.87 -21.48 11.48
N TRP A 243 21.80 -21.88 12.16
CA TRP A 243 20.52 -21.19 12.17
C TRP A 243 20.44 -20.21 13.32
N ILE A 244 20.15 -18.93 13.04
CA ILE A 244 19.99 -17.86 14.03
C ILE A 244 18.63 -17.21 13.80
N THR A 245 17.78 -17.23 14.82
CA THR A 245 16.46 -16.58 14.73
C THR A 245 16.15 -15.77 15.96
N ALA A 246 15.46 -14.65 15.76
CA ALA A 246 14.81 -13.89 16.81
C ALA A 246 13.50 -13.28 16.24
N CYS A 247 12.44 -13.47 16.97
CA CYS A 247 11.13 -12.95 16.62
C CYS A 247 10.37 -12.59 17.91
N PRO A 248 9.70 -11.45 17.96
CA PRO A 248 8.77 -11.17 19.04
C PRO A 248 7.64 -12.22 19.03
N VAL A 249 7.05 -12.48 20.21
CA VAL A 249 5.91 -13.39 20.32
C VAL A 249 4.67 -12.66 19.77
N VAL A 250 4.46 -12.80 18.47
CA VAL A 250 3.33 -12.17 17.74
C VAL A 250 2.71 -13.20 16.80
N ASP A 251 1.46 -12.98 16.45
CA ASP A 251 0.82 -13.74 15.38
C ASP A 251 0.87 -12.91 14.09
N PHE A 252 1.19 -13.57 12.99
CA PHE A 252 1.08 -12.97 11.66
C PHE A 252 -0.33 -13.18 11.10
N PHE A 253 -0.87 -12.18 10.43
CA PHE A 253 -2.13 -12.29 9.69
C PHE A 253 -1.85 -12.48 8.20
N VAL A 254 -1.54 -13.71 7.82
CA VAL A 254 -1.04 -14.09 6.49
C VAL A 254 -1.74 -15.36 5.98
N ASP A 255 -1.62 -15.62 4.69
CA ASP A 255 -1.91 -16.94 4.12
C ASP A 255 -0.70 -17.83 4.39
N HIS A 256 -0.87 -18.76 5.33
CA HIS A 256 0.22 -19.59 5.86
C HIS A 256 1.01 -20.31 4.74
N GLU A 257 0.30 -20.98 3.84
CA GLU A 257 0.92 -21.78 2.76
C GLU A 257 1.72 -20.89 1.77
N LEU A 258 1.09 -19.79 1.33
CA LEU A 258 1.74 -18.88 0.40
C LEU A 258 2.91 -18.15 1.06
N PHE A 259 2.74 -17.69 2.28
CA PHE A 259 3.78 -16.96 2.99
C PHE A 259 4.98 -17.85 3.29
N LEU A 260 4.74 -19.09 3.76
CA LEU A 260 5.77 -20.10 3.94
C LEU A 260 6.53 -20.35 2.63
N LYS A 261 5.83 -20.54 1.51
CA LYS A 261 6.46 -20.71 0.18
C LYS A 261 7.36 -19.53 -0.20
N ALA A 262 6.94 -18.30 0.09
CA ALA A 262 7.76 -17.10 -0.18
C ALA A 262 9.04 -17.09 0.66
N MET A 263 8.93 -17.37 1.94
CA MET A 263 10.08 -17.40 2.87
C MET A 263 11.03 -18.55 2.55
N GLN A 264 10.51 -19.73 2.20
CA GLN A 264 11.32 -20.87 1.72
C GLN A 264 12.12 -20.51 0.47
N ALA A 265 11.52 -19.78 -0.49
CA ALA A 265 12.24 -19.34 -1.67
C ALA A 265 13.41 -18.39 -1.35
N LEU A 266 13.30 -17.57 -0.29
CA LEU A 266 14.41 -16.73 0.19
C LEU A 266 15.51 -17.57 0.83
N ILE A 267 15.15 -18.59 1.60
CA ILE A 267 16.09 -19.52 2.22
C ILE A 267 16.80 -20.34 1.15
N ASP A 268 16.08 -20.91 0.18
CA ASP A 268 16.64 -21.67 -0.92
C ASP A 268 17.62 -20.84 -1.74
N ASN A 269 17.30 -19.56 -1.96
CA ASN A 269 18.20 -18.62 -2.62
C ASN A 269 19.52 -18.44 -1.84
N ALA A 270 19.45 -18.34 -0.51
CA ALA A 270 20.64 -18.26 0.33
C ALA A 270 21.49 -19.54 0.26
N PHE A 271 20.89 -20.73 0.29
CA PHE A 271 21.58 -22.00 0.06
C PHE A 271 22.27 -22.05 -1.29
N ASP A 272 21.58 -21.57 -2.26
CA ASP A 272 21.98 -21.60 -3.65
C ASP A 272 23.19 -20.71 -3.97
N PHE A 273 23.36 -19.59 -3.30
CA PHE A 273 24.42 -18.62 -3.59
C PHE A 273 25.54 -18.57 -2.55
N THR A 274 25.40 -19.30 -1.43
CA THR A 274 26.44 -19.34 -0.40
C THR A 274 27.24 -20.62 -0.52
N GLU A 275 28.51 -20.50 -0.86
CA GLU A 275 29.49 -21.65 -0.88
C GLU A 275 30.18 -21.84 0.46
N GLN A 276 30.12 -20.89 1.37
CA GLN A 276 30.81 -20.89 2.65
C GLN A 276 30.27 -21.96 3.60
N HIS A 277 31.17 -22.51 4.42
CA HIS A 277 30.89 -23.49 5.46
C HIS A 277 31.37 -22.99 6.83
N PRO A 278 30.53 -23.01 7.88
CA PRO A 278 29.11 -23.33 7.83
C PRO A 278 28.30 -22.28 7.08
N LEU A 279 27.18 -22.67 6.43
CA LEU A 279 26.21 -21.75 5.96
C LEU A 279 25.52 -21.14 7.19
N ARG A 280 25.60 -19.82 7.32
CA ARG A 280 24.94 -19.08 8.41
C ARG A 280 23.72 -18.36 7.87
N LEU A 281 22.54 -18.76 8.36
CA LEU A 281 21.28 -18.11 8.05
C LEU A 281 20.73 -17.41 9.28
N ARG A 282 20.45 -16.12 9.14
CA ARG A 282 19.81 -15.31 10.18
C ARG A 282 18.43 -14.87 9.72
N VAL A 283 17.39 -15.35 10.41
CA VAL A 283 15.99 -14.96 10.16
C VAL A 283 15.51 -14.16 11.37
N MET A 284 15.28 -12.87 11.16
CA MET A 284 14.89 -11.95 12.22
C MET A 284 13.54 -11.34 11.87
N ALA A 285 12.67 -11.21 12.85
CA ALA A 285 11.45 -10.43 12.72
C ALA A 285 11.43 -9.34 13.80
N SER A 286 11.02 -8.13 13.44
CA SER A 286 10.79 -7.00 14.34
C SER A 286 9.47 -6.33 14.02
N ALA A 287 8.89 -5.69 15.04
CA ALA A 287 7.73 -4.82 14.88
C ALA A 287 8.20 -3.40 15.22
N GLU A 288 8.25 -2.52 14.23
CA GLU A 288 8.70 -1.13 14.36
C GLU A 288 7.64 -0.22 13.73
N ASP A 289 7.25 0.86 14.43
CA ASP A 289 6.40 1.95 13.93
C ASP A 289 5.22 1.51 13.04
N ASP A 290 4.39 0.59 13.53
CA ASP A 290 3.25 0.01 12.81
C ASP A 290 3.61 -0.85 11.59
N ALA A 291 4.85 -1.31 11.45
CA ALA A 291 5.27 -2.23 10.40
C ALA A 291 5.89 -3.50 10.98
N CYS A 292 5.69 -4.62 10.27
CA CYS A 292 6.41 -5.86 10.50
C CYS A 292 7.56 -5.96 9.51
N VAL A 293 8.78 -6.06 10.02
CA VAL A 293 9.99 -6.23 9.21
C VAL A 293 10.54 -7.64 9.46
N ILE A 294 10.63 -8.45 8.40
CA ILE A 294 11.25 -9.78 8.46
C ILE A 294 12.47 -9.76 7.56
N THR A 295 13.63 -10.13 8.08
CA THR A 295 14.88 -10.21 7.33
C THR A 295 15.39 -11.64 7.26
N VAL A 296 15.84 -12.03 6.08
CA VAL A 296 16.59 -13.30 5.84
C VAL A 296 17.96 -12.92 5.34
N ARG A 297 18.99 -13.21 6.12
CA ARG A 297 20.39 -12.88 5.80
C ARG A 297 21.25 -14.11 5.77
N ASP A 298 22.06 -14.23 4.74
CA ASP A 298 23.09 -15.25 4.57
C ASP A 298 24.51 -14.68 4.83
N ASN A 299 25.50 -15.55 4.83
CA ASN A 299 26.93 -15.22 4.88
C ASN A 299 27.64 -15.47 3.55
N GLY A 300 26.92 -15.43 2.44
CA GLY A 300 27.46 -15.64 1.10
C GLY A 300 28.26 -14.45 0.56
N PRO A 301 28.55 -14.44 -0.75
CA PRO A 301 29.32 -13.38 -1.40
C PRO A 301 28.55 -12.07 -1.56
N GLY A 302 27.24 -12.05 -1.22
CA GLY A 302 26.36 -10.92 -1.51
C GLY A 302 25.87 -10.94 -2.96
N VAL A 303 25.27 -9.81 -3.38
CA VAL A 303 24.75 -9.62 -4.75
C VAL A 303 25.52 -8.49 -5.41
N SER A 304 26.04 -8.72 -6.61
CA SER A 304 26.75 -7.67 -7.34
C SER A 304 25.79 -6.54 -7.75
N GLN A 305 26.31 -5.32 -7.88
CA GLN A 305 25.52 -4.16 -8.31
C GLN A 305 24.91 -4.33 -9.71
N GLU A 306 25.54 -5.14 -10.56
CA GLU A 306 25.04 -5.45 -11.91
C GLU A 306 23.80 -6.36 -11.86
N HIS A 307 23.74 -7.30 -10.92
CA HIS A 307 22.66 -8.28 -10.80
C HIS A 307 21.49 -7.78 -9.97
N LEU A 308 21.73 -6.87 -9.02
CA LEU A 308 20.73 -6.41 -8.07
C LEU A 308 19.46 -5.81 -8.72
N PRO A 309 19.55 -4.98 -9.79
CA PRO A 309 18.36 -4.41 -10.44
C PRO A 309 17.45 -5.48 -11.07
N PHE A 310 18.01 -6.60 -11.48
CA PHE A 310 17.31 -7.67 -12.21
C PHE A 310 16.96 -8.88 -11.32
N ALA A 311 17.35 -8.86 -10.04
CA ALA A 311 17.18 -10.00 -9.13
C ALA A 311 15.72 -10.48 -8.99
N PHE A 312 14.75 -9.58 -9.21
CA PHE A 312 13.32 -9.87 -9.17
C PHE A 312 12.66 -10.04 -10.55
N ASP A 313 13.45 -9.99 -11.62
CA ASP A 313 12.91 -10.20 -12.96
C ASP A 313 12.70 -11.70 -13.23
N PRO A 314 11.53 -12.11 -13.75
CA PRO A 314 11.29 -13.49 -14.10
C PRO A 314 12.34 -14.04 -15.07
N PHE A 315 12.80 -15.26 -14.81
CA PHE A 315 13.83 -15.99 -15.60
C PHE A 315 15.24 -15.41 -15.50
N TYR A 316 15.44 -14.38 -14.70
CA TYR A 316 16.79 -13.90 -14.43
C TYR A 316 17.47 -14.75 -13.36
N SER A 317 18.61 -15.34 -13.70
CA SER A 317 19.44 -16.11 -12.78
C SER A 317 20.91 -15.98 -13.18
N SER A 318 21.79 -15.75 -12.21
CA SER A 318 23.23 -15.81 -12.41
C SER A 318 23.77 -17.24 -12.28
N LYS A 319 22.92 -18.22 -11.93
CA LYS A 319 23.27 -19.64 -11.90
C LYS A 319 22.98 -20.31 -13.24
N PRO A 320 23.88 -21.21 -13.73
CA PRO A 320 23.66 -21.93 -14.97
C PRO A 320 22.36 -22.76 -14.97
N ASP A 321 22.04 -23.40 -13.82
CA ASP A 321 20.87 -24.29 -13.69
C ASP A 321 19.68 -23.63 -13.02
N GLY A 322 19.78 -22.34 -12.68
CA GLY A 322 18.72 -21.60 -12.01
C GLY A 322 17.58 -21.22 -12.94
N VAL A 323 16.34 -21.52 -12.57
CA VAL A 323 15.13 -21.10 -13.33
C VAL A 323 14.87 -19.59 -13.20
N GLY A 324 15.38 -18.93 -12.17
CA GLY A 324 15.17 -17.49 -11.94
C GLY A 324 13.74 -17.11 -11.58
N MET A 325 12.96 -18.01 -10.97
CA MET A 325 11.56 -17.77 -10.61
C MET A 325 11.30 -17.67 -9.10
N GLY A 326 12.27 -18.01 -8.26
CA GLY A 326 12.12 -18.01 -6.80
C GLY A 326 11.83 -16.61 -6.23
N LEU A 327 12.73 -15.66 -6.45
CA LEU A 327 12.60 -14.28 -5.99
C LEU A 327 11.38 -13.54 -6.61
N PRO A 328 11.10 -13.63 -7.92
CA PRO A 328 9.87 -13.08 -8.50
C PRO A 328 8.60 -13.63 -7.86
N THR A 329 8.56 -14.95 -7.57
CA THR A 329 7.41 -15.59 -6.91
C THR A 329 7.26 -15.11 -5.47
N ALA A 330 8.34 -15.05 -4.71
CA ALA A 330 8.35 -14.52 -3.35
C ALA A 330 7.85 -13.08 -3.31
N ARG A 331 8.38 -12.21 -4.19
CA ARG A 331 7.95 -10.81 -4.30
C ARG A 331 6.45 -10.68 -4.60
N ARG A 332 5.93 -11.49 -5.51
CA ARG A 332 4.51 -11.48 -5.85
C ARG A 332 3.65 -11.95 -4.67
N ILE A 333 4.05 -13.00 -3.97
CA ILE A 333 3.33 -13.48 -2.78
C ILE A 333 3.31 -12.40 -1.69
N ILE A 334 4.44 -11.75 -1.41
CA ILE A 334 4.52 -10.68 -0.41
C ILE A 334 3.63 -9.49 -0.82
N ALA A 335 3.61 -9.12 -2.10
CA ALA A 335 2.73 -8.07 -2.62
C ALA A 335 1.23 -8.42 -2.47
N GLU A 336 0.82 -9.69 -2.66
CA GLU A 336 -0.55 -10.16 -2.41
C GLU A 336 -0.94 -10.05 -0.91
N HIS A 337 0.05 -9.99 -0.02
CA HIS A 337 -0.14 -9.73 1.41
C HIS A 337 -0.07 -8.24 1.78
N GLY A 338 0.07 -7.33 0.78
CA GLY A 338 0.19 -5.89 1.00
C GLY A 338 1.58 -5.45 1.46
N GLY A 339 2.57 -6.34 1.37
CA GLY A 339 3.95 -6.07 1.75
C GLY A 339 4.87 -5.73 0.58
N THR A 340 6.11 -5.43 0.91
CA THR A 340 7.20 -5.20 -0.03
C THR A 340 8.37 -6.13 0.28
N LEU A 341 9.06 -6.61 -0.77
CA LEU A 341 10.27 -7.42 -0.66
C LEU A 341 11.40 -6.70 -1.37
N THR A 342 12.49 -6.46 -0.68
CA THR A 342 13.72 -5.86 -1.20
C THR A 342 14.91 -6.78 -0.93
N LEU A 343 15.97 -6.64 -1.75
CA LEU A 343 17.22 -7.41 -1.62
C LEU A 343 18.38 -6.41 -1.50
N HIS A 344 19.22 -6.62 -0.50
CA HIS A 344 20.37 -5.78 -0.22
C HIS A 344 21.63 -6.61 -0.20
N SER A 345 22.69 -6.11 -0.84
CA SER A 345 24.03 -6.67 -0.68
C SER A 345 24.66 -6.10 0.58
N ARG A 346 25.30 -6.94 1.37
CA ARG A 346 26.05 -6.59 2.58
C ARG A 346 27.51 -6.98 2.39
N GLU A 347 28.41 -6.43 3.22
CA GLU A 347 29.85 -6.77 3.16
C GLU A 347 30.11 -8.28 3.26
N ASN A 348 29.29 -9.00 4.03
CA ASN A 348 29.37 -10.43 4.25
C ASN A 348 27.99 -11.06 4.07
N GLY A 349 27.52 -11.18 2.81
CA GLY A 349 26.28 -11.85 2.48
C GLY A 349 25.23 -10.99 1.78
N ALA A 350 24.08 -11.57 1.54
CA ALA A 350 22.89 -10.89 1.07
C ALA A 350 21.81 -10.84 2.17
N GLU A 351 20.92 -9.86 2.09
CA GLU A 351 19.83 -9.67 3.00
C GLU A 351 18.55 -9.40 2.22
N ALA A 352 17.60 -10.31 2.31
CA ALA A 352 16.25 -10.11 1.83
C ALA A 352 15.42 -9.51 2.98
N MET A 353 14.74 -8.40 2.71
CA MET A 353 13.92 -7.67 3.67
C MET A 353 12.46 -7.65 3.19
N VAL A 354 11.58 -8.20 4.01
CA VAL A 354 10.12 -8.16 3.84
C VAL A 354 9.56 -7.13 4.80
N VAL A 355 8.84 -6.14 4.29
CA VAL A 355 8.14 -5.12 5.09
C VAL A 355 6.65 -5.28 4.86
N MET A 356 5.89 -5.45 5.93
CA MET A 356 4.43 -5.61 5.90
C MET A 356 3.77 -4.57 6.79
N GLY A 357 2.59 -4.10 6.40
CA GLY A 357 1.82 -3.12 7.17
C GLY A 357 1.29 -3.67 8.51
N PRO A 358 0.71 -2.80 9.36
CA PRO A 358 0.25 -3.16 10.70
C PRO A 358 -0.85 -4.21 10.70
N GLU A 359 -1.63 -4.28 9.63
CA GLU A 359 -2.66 -5.33 9.47
C GLU A 359 -2.10 -6.76 9.38
N ALA A 360 -0.80 -6.89 9.17
CA ALA A 360 -0.12 -8.19 9.15
C ALA A 360 0.32 -8.69 10.52
N LEU A 361 0.19 -7.86 11.57
CA LEU A 361 0.53 -8.20 12.94
C LEU A 361 -0.73 -8.30 13.80
N VAL A 362 -0.81 -9.36 14.59
CA VAL A 362 -1.85 -9.53 15.60
C VAL A 362 -1.17 -9.81 16.94
N PHE A 363 -1.23 -8.85 17.85
CA PHE A 363 -0.71 -9.03 19.19
C PHE A 363 -1.69 -9.89 20.02
N PRO A 364 -1.21 -10.84 20.86
CA PRO A 364 -2.08 -11.60 21.76
C PRO A 364 -2.80 -10.65 22.73
N GLU A 365 -4.09 -10.87 22.96
CA GLU A 365 -5.00 -9.98 23.71
C GLU A 365 -4.54 -9.64 25.15
N ASN A 366 -3.61 -10.39 25.72
CA ASN A 366 -3.13 -10.17 27.10
C ASN A 366 -2.17 -8.98 27.28
N GLU A 367 -1.57 -8.45 26.23
CA GLU A 367 -0.65 -7.30 26.36
C GLU A 367 -1.34 -5.94 26.20
N GLN A 368 -2.52 -5.89 25.58
CA GLN A 368 -3.25 -4.61 25.41
C GLN A 368 -3.86 -4.08 26.73
N ARG A 369 -4.03 -4.90 27.76
CA ARG A 369 -4.57 -4.48 29.06
C ARG A 369 -3.51 -3.98 30.05
N GLN A 370 -2.25 -4.41 29.93
CA GLN A 370 -1.19 -3.99 30.88
C GLN A 370 -0.56 -2.64 30.57
N ASN A 371 -0.65 -2.16 29.35
CA ASN A 371 -0.05 -0.87 28.96
C ASN A 371 -0.99 0.34 29.16
N LYS A 372 -2.28 0.12 29.49
CA LYS A 372 -3.22 1.21 29.82
C LYS A 372 -3.31 1.53 31.32
N ASP A 373 -2.79 0.66 32.20
CA ASP A 373 -2.91 0.79 33.66
C ASP A 373 -1.56 0.95 34.37
N ALA A 374 -0.49 1.32 33.65
CA ALA A 374 0.77 1.69 34.31
C ALA A 374 0.62 3.07 34.96
N PRO A 375 0.57 3.17 36.32
CA PRO A 375 0.50 4.46 36.99
C PRO A 375 1.81 5.21 36.76
N HIS A 376 1.70 6.47 36.35
CA HIS A 376 2.79 7.45 36.42
C HIS A 376 3.33 7.49 37.86
N ASN A 377 4.32 6.67 38.17
CA ASN A 377 5.07 6.81 39.40
C ASN A 377 6.03 7.99 39.28
N LEU A 378 5.63 9.05 39.93
CA LEU A 378 6.44 10.17 40.32
C LEU A 378 7.71 9.66 41.02
N LEU A 379 8.86 10.12 40.55
CA LEU A 379 10.15 9.99 41.21
C LEU A 379 10.09 10.73 42.55
N PRO A 380 10.61 10.18 43.65
CA PRO A 380 10.80 10.93 44.86
C PRO A 380 12.07 11.81 44.74
N GLU A 381 11.90 13.09 45.06
CA GLU A 381 13.00 14.00 45.37
C GLU A 381 13.80 13.43 46.53
N GLN A 382 15.10 13.32 46.36
CA GLN A 382 16.04 13.10 47.47
C GLN A 382 16.79 14.39 47.76
N GLU A 383 16.81 14.71 49.03
CA GLU A 383 17.62 15.72 49.71
C GLU A 383 19.14 15.55 49.48
#